data_b2cc12eafb74a4d8d5662388f4c2d418
#
_entry.id   b2cc12eafb74a4d8d5662388f4c2d418
#
_cell.length_a   1.000
_cell.length_b   1.000
_cell.length_c   1.000
_cell.angle_alpha   90.00
_cell.angle_beta   90.00
_cell.angle_gamma   90.00
#
_symmetry.space_group_name_H-M   'P 1'
#
loop_
_entity.id
_entity.type
_entity.pdbx_description
1 polymer ?
#
loop_
_entity_poly.entity_id
_entity_poly.type
_entity_poly.pdbx_seq_one_letter_code
_entity_poly.pdbx_strand_id
1 'polypeptide(L)'
;MTKLRVIFLACAFLIAIIGFFWLNSPDFSLFFSGRRFVPVAGGFHITGISEKGNVWLGNEETRPVDIKTLNFVSETQLRSDAQTAWEFFFDGFHFTALPGSAIQYTPQTRELILEKGEFYWDKKFAAQKVEISLFKAGNIFRLSSSGRIRLGTNSIEIWNFSGQLDFDYDGKLFRMQELQYLDTRYGGKLPPASLFPAPPFVSPEAETIALAMANDTIIQFKWKNVQGARNYLLKIYPSALRDNLLLSKVVTGNSVMLDIMSFIEFNELYWEVAAFDPARQIESAPAKMGVIRISSSLLKKGLLPQPPPIEVSSLSVSGNMVLIKGSSDPHAQMSIDGVAVKLDSEGKFIHTISYRSIGVKDIIFRAVAPSGLESILKKQVTIFDE
;
A
#
# COMPACT_ATOMS: atom_id res chain seq x y z
N MET A 1 20.58 8.72 -60.04
CA MET A 1 20.08 9.40 -58.82
C MET A 1 18.84 8.72 -58.17
N THR A 2 18.04 7.98 -58.86
CA THR A 2 16.80 7.33 -58.35
C THR A 2 17.02 6.16 -57.37
N LYS A 3 18.02 5.32 -57.60
CA LYS A 3 18.28 4.16 -56.74
C LYS A 3 18.74 4.55 -55.31
N LEU A 4 19.51 5.58 -55.18
CA LEU A 4 20.00 6.07 -53.85
C LEU A 4 18.87 6.63 -53.00
N ARG A 5 17.91 7.34 -53.64
CA ARG A 5 16.72 7.89 -52.91
C ARG A 5 15.79 6.79 -52.41
N VAL A 6 15.63 5.70 -53.16
CA VAL A 6 14.80 4.56 -52.73
C VAL A 6 15.44 3.84 -51.52
N ILE A 7 16.77 3.66 -51.55
CA ILE A 7 17.50 3.06 -50.40
C ILE A 7 17.38 3.95 -49.16
N PHE A 8 17.51 5.27 -49.30
CA PHE A 8 17.38 6.19 -48.16
C PHE A 8 15.97 6.18 -47.57
N LEU A 9 14.93 6.14 -48.41
CA LEU A 9 13.53 6.04 -47.97
C LEU A 9 13.25 4.70 -47.28
N ALA A 10 13.79 3.60 -47.79
CA ALA A 10 13.65 2.28 -47.20
C ALA A 10 14.33 2.21 -45.80
N CYS A 11 15.55 2.78 -45.68
CA CYS A 11 16.24 2.84 -44.39
C CYS A 11 15.51 3.73 -43.39
N ALA A 12 15.00 4.90 -43.83
CA ALA A 12 14.21 5.78 -42.97
C ALA A 12 12.91 5.13 -42.48
N PHE A 13 12.24 4.36 -43.35
CA PHE A 13 11.04 3.62 -42.99
C PHE A 13 11.34 2.45 -42.04
N LEU A 14 12.46 1.76 -42.24
CA LEU A 14 12.91 0.69 -41.33
C LEU A 14 13.26 1.24 -39.94
N ILE A 15 13.94 2.38 -39.88
CA ILE A 15 14.25 3.09 -38.61
C ILE A 15 12.96 3.55 -37.94
N ALA A 16 11.99 4.04 -38.70
CA ALA A 16 10.68 4.45 -38.14
C ALA A 16 9.88 3.26 -37.59
N ILE A 17 9.90 2.11 -38.27
CA ILE A 17 9.27 0.87 -37.82
C ILE A 17 9.96 0.35 -36.55
N ILE A 18 11.29 0.29 -36.53
CA ILE A 18 12.06 -0.15 -35.37
C ILE A 18 11.80 0.83 -34.20
N GLY A 19 11.78 2.14 -34.46
CA GLY A 19 11.46 3.17 -33.49
C GLY A 19 10.02 3.02 -32.96
N PHE A 20 9.05 2.74 -33.82
CA PHE A 20 7.66 2.50 -33.41
C PHE A 20 7.49 1.25 -32.55
N PHE A 21 8.12 0.13 -32.94
CA PHE A 21 8.13 -1.07 -32.09
C PHE A 21 8.88 -0.87 -30.79
N TRP A 22 9.95 -0.08 -30.81
CA TRP A 22 10.72 0.25 -29.61
C TRP A 22 9.94 1.18 -28.66
N LEU A 23 9.25 2.20 -29.20
CA LEU A 23 8.42 3.13 -28.43
C LEU A 23 7.15 2.49 -27.85
N ASN A 24 6.60 1.47 -28.52
CA ASN A 24 5.42 0.73 -28.05
C ASN A 24 5.77 -0.55 -27.29
N SER A 25 7.07 -0.85 -27.08
CA SER A 25 7.43 -1.95 -26.20
C SER A 25 7.11 -1.58 -24.75
N PRO A 26 6.53 -2.50 -23.95
CA PRO A 26 6.26 -2.25 -22.53
C PRO A 26 7.50 -1.84 -21.73
N ASP A 27 8.70 -2.13 -22.25
CA ASP A 27 9.98 -1.75 -21.63
C ASP A 27 10.33 -0.27 -21.81
N PHE A 28 9.74 0.42 -22.81
CA PHE A 28 10.07 1.82 -23.08
C PHE A 28 9.44 2.78 -22.06
N SER A 29 8.30 2.44 -21.47
CA SER A 29 7.68 3.22 -20.38
C SER A 29 8.55 3.28 -19.13
N LEU A 30 9.44 2.30 -18.92
CA LEU A 30 10.39 2.24 -17.83
C LEU A 30 11.58 3.19 -18.02
N PHE A 31 11.94 3.54 -19.27
CA PHE A 31 13.04 4.47 -19.58
C PHE A 31 12.71 5.92 -19.20
N PHE A 32 11.45 6.34 -19.32
CA PHE A 32 11.02 7.70 -18.98
C PHE A 32 10.83 7.93 -17.48
N SER A 33 10.75 6.85 -16.66
CA SER A 33 10.66 6.95 -15.20
C SER A 33 12.02 7.23 -14.51
N GLY A 34 13.09 7.44 -15.26
CA GLY A 34 14.45 7.68 -14.72
C GLY A 34 15.12 6.44 -14.13
N ARG A 35 14.44 5.29 -14.13
CA ARG A 35 14.99 4.02 -13.66
C ARG A 35 15.73 3.33 -14.81
N ARG A 36 17.06 3.48 -14.87
CA ARG A 36 17.91 2.65 -15.75
C ARG A 36 17.86 1.21 -15.25
N PHE A 37 16.99 0.41 -15.83
CA PHE A 37 16.99 -1.02 -15.64
C PHE A 37 18.07 -1.63 -16.53
N VAL A 38 19.15 -2.10 -15.92
CA VAL A 38 20.09 -3.00 -16.59
C VAL A 38 19.69 -4.41 -16.15
N PRO A 39 19.07 -5.22 -17.05
CA PRO A 39 18.78 -6.59 -16.71
C PRO A 39 20.12 -7.34 -16.61
N VAL A 40 20.60 -7.51 -15.39
CA VAL A 40 21.68 -8.48 -15.15
C VAL A 40 21.02 -9.86 -15.18
N ALA A 41 21.32 -10.62 -16.17
CA ALA A 41 20.87 -12.01 -16.29
C ALA A 41 21.39 -12.79 -15.07
N GLY A 42 20.49 -13.09 -14.15
CA GLY A 42 20.75 -13.90 -12.96
C GLY A 42 21.33 -13.10 -11.78
N GLY A 43 20.59 -13.00 -10.69
CA GLY A 43 21.04 -12.39 -9.45
C GLY A 43 19.94 -11.69 -8.70
N PHE A 44 20.29 -11.25 -7.49
CA PHE A 44 19.41 -10.47 -6.61
C PHE A 44 19.69 -8.97 -6.76
N HIS A 45 18.63 -8.19 -6.89
CA HIS A 45 18.73 -6.78 -7.22
C HIS A 45 17.58 -5.99 -6.61
N ILE A 46 17.84 -5.00 -5.77
CA ILE A 46 16.84 -4.09 -5.22
C ILE A 46 16.50 -2.99 -6.24
N THR A 47 15.23 -2.82 -6.55
CA THR A 47 14.74 -1.88 -7.57
C THR A 47 13.95 -0.73 -7.00
N GLY A 48 13.34 -0.89 -5.83
CA GLY A 48 12.55 0.13 -5.17
C GLY A 48 12.56 -0.07 -3.65
N ILE A 49 12.56 1.02 -2.91
CA ILE A 49 12.38 1.04 -1.45
C ILE A 49 11.54 2.26 -1.14
N SER A 50 10.56 2.13 -0.22
CA SER A 50 9.79 3.26 0.26
C SER A 50 10.70 4.29 0.93
N GLU A 51 10.35 5.56 0.81
CA GLU A 51 11.17 6.67 1.32
C GLU A 51 11.10 6.77 2.85
N LYS A 52 10.07 6.21 3.45
CA LYS A 52 9.82 6.24 4.90
C LYS A 52 10.19 4.88 5.50
N GLY A 53 10.68 4.91 6.74
CA GLY A 53 11.02 3.73 7.51
C GLY A 53 12.47 3.31 7.39
N ASN A 54 12.80 2.15 7.98
CA ASN A 54 14.14 1.65 8.15
C ASN A 54 14.31 0.27 7.56
N VAL A 55 15.51 0.01 7.02
CA VAL A 55 15.94 -1.30 6.54
C VAL A 55 17.22 -1.69 7.27
N TRP A 56 17.32 -2.95 7.66
CA TRP A 56 18.52 -3.52 8.27
C TRP A 56 19.21 -4.46 7.30
N LEU A 57 20.51 -4.28 7.19
CA LEU A 57 21.41 -5.17 6.48
C LEU A 57 22.20 -5.98 7.53
N GLY A 58 21.80 -7.23 7.75
CA GLY A 58 22.25 -7.96 8.92
C GLY A 58 21.75 -7.33 10.22
N ASN A 59 22.68 -6.87 11.07
CA ASN A 59 22.37 -6.18 12.32
C ASN A 59 22.51 -4.65 12.23
N GLU A 60 22.95 -4.13 11.09
CA GLU A 60 23.16 -2.71 10.88
C GLU A 60 21.94 -2.06 10.26
N GLU A 61 21.48 -0.97 10.86
CA GLU A 61 20.45 -0.12 10.29
C GLU A 61 21.06 0.68 9.14
N THR A 62 20.44 0.57 7.97
CA THR A 62 20.93 1.20 6.74
C THR A 62 19.84 2.07 6.16
N ARG A 63 20.20 3.25 5.64
CA ARG A 63 19.24 4.13 4.97
C ARG A 63 18.76 3.49 3.68
N PRO A 64 17.47 3.63 3.33
CA PRO A 64 16.91 3.05 2.10
C PRO A 64 17.67 3.46 0.82
N VAL A 65 18.23 4.68 0.78
CA VAL A 65 18.97 5.20 -0.38
C VAL A 65 20.27 4.43 -0.62
N ASP A 66 20.97 4.05 0.45
CA ASP A 66 22.27 3.40 0.37
C ASP A 66 22.17 1.95 -0.12
N ILE A 67 21.03 1.29 0.12
CA ILE A 67 20.80 -0.11 -0.26
C ILE A 67 20.59 -0.29 -1.77
N LYS A 68 20.04 0.71 -2.45
CA LYS A 68 19.78 0.64 -3.92
C LYS A 68 21.07 0.46 -4.74
N THR A 69 22.21 0.80 -4.17
CA THR A 69 23.52 0.75 -4.85
C THR A 69 24.41 -0.42 -4.40
N LEU A 70 23.93 -1.24 -3.45
CA LEU A 70 24.74 -2.32 -2.89
C LEU A 70 24.82 -3.52 -3.86
N ASN A 71 26.04 -4.01 -4.06
CA ASN A 71 26.31 -5.29 -4.66
C ASN A 71 26.42 -6.34 -3.55
N PHE A 72 25.51 -7.29 -3.52
CA PHE A 72 25.50 -8.37 -2.54
C PHE A 72 26.54 -9.42 -2.94
N VAL A 73 27.72 -9.34 -2.34
CA VAL A 73 28.86 -10.26 -2.62
C VAL A 73 28.99 -11.36 -1.57
N SER A 74 28.32 -11.25 -0.44
CA SER A 74 28.30 -12.22 0.65
C SER A 74 26.87 -12.51 1.08
N GLU A 75 26.68 -13.53 1.90
CA GLU A 75 25.40 -13.81 2.54
C GLU A 75 24.87 -12.58 3.25
N THR A 76 23.63 -12.22 2.94
CA THR A 76 23.05 -10.97 3.39
C THR A 76 21.62 -11.20 3.84
N GLN A 77 21.31 -10.77 5.06
CA GLN A 77 19.95 -10.69 5.58
C GLN A 77 19.43 -9.26 5.41
N LEU A 78 18.26 -9.13 4.82
CA LEU A 78 17.52 -7.87 4.66
C LEU A 78 16.23 -7.93 5.45
N ARG A 79 16.00 -6.93 6.28
CA ARG A 79 14.76 -6.78 7.07
C ARG A 79 14.25 -5.37 6.93
N SER A 80 12.94 -5.20 6.90
CA SER A 80 12.30 -3.89 6.95
C SER A 80 11.43 -3.75 8.20
N ASP A 81 11.21 -2.50 8.61
CA ASP A 81 10.26 -2.17 9.65
C ASP A 81 8.79 -2.27 9.16
N ALA A 82 7.86 -1.90 10.05
CA ALA A 82 6.43 -1.93 9.77
C ALA A 82 5.95 -0.84 8.79
N GLN A 83 6.84 0.02 8.28
CA GLN A 83 6.52 1.11 7.39
C GLN A 83 7.24 1.03 6.04
N THR A 84 8.23 0.15 5.91
CA THR A 84 9.09 0.06 4.73
C THR A 84 8.73 -1.13 3.86
N ALA A 85 8.18 -0.87 2.69
CA ALA A 85 8.08 -1.84 1.60
C ALA A 85 9.24 -1.68 0.63
N TRP A 86 9.58 -2.74 -0.09
CA TRP A 86 10.66 -2.73 -1.05
C TRP A 86 10.44 -3.71 -2.18
N GLU A 87 11.07 -3.43 -3.31
CA GLU A 87 11.00 -4.25 -4.51
C GLU A 87 12.37 -4.77 -4.88
N PHE A 88 12.40 -6.00 -5.38
CA PHE A 88 13.62 -6.61 -5.87
C PHE A 88 13.35 -7.55 -7.03
N PHE A 89 14.39 -7.76 -7.84
CA PHE A 89 14.41 -8.81 -8.85
C PHE A 89 15.24 -9.98 -8.36
N PHE A 90 14.76 -11.17 -8.63
CA PHE A 90 15.49 -12.40 -8.43
C PHE A 90 15.18 -13.37 -9.57
N ASP A 91 16.19 -13.70 -10.35
CA ASP A 91 16.14 -14.71 -11.43
C ASP A 91 14.93 -14.59 -12.37
N GLY A 92 14.62 -13.36 -12.81
CA GLY A 92 13.54 -13.10 -13.77
C GLY A 92 12.17 -12.84 -13.15
N PHE A 93 12.08 -12.91 -11.84
CA PHE A 93 10.89 -12.54 -11.08
C PHE A 93 11.07 -11.19 -10.42
N HIS A 94 10.02 -10.40 -10.44
CA HIS A 94 9.90 -9.18 -9.67
C HIS A 94 9.13 -9.48 -8.38
N PHE A 95 9.71 -9.09 -7.26
CA PHE A 95 9.10 -9.22 -5.94
C PHE A 95 8.78 -7.86 -5.36
N THR A 96 7.64 -7.78 -4.68
CA THR A 96 7.32 -6.69 -3.77
C THR A 96 7.21 -7.27 -2.36
N ALA A 97 8.13 -6.90 -1.49
CA ALA A 97 8.11 -7.22 -0.07
C ALA A 97 7.35 -6.14 0.68
N LEU A 98 6.28 -6.50 1.38
CA LEU A 98 5.49 -5.57 2.17
C LEU A 98 6.21 -5.22 3.48
N PRO A 99 5.77 -4.15 4.20
CA PRO A 99 6.37 -3.75 5.47
C PRO A 99 6.48 -4.89 6.49
N GLY A 100 7.59 -4.91 7.22
CA GLY A 100 7.88 -5.94 8.20
C GLY A 100 8.41 -7.26 7.63
N SER A 101 8.79 -7.27 6.36
CA SER A 101 9.32 -8.45 5.68
C SER A 101 10.83 -8.64 5.90
N ALA A 102 11.27 -9.90 5.87
CA ALA A 102 12.67 -10.27 5.97
C ALA A 102 13.01 -11.37 4.98
N ILE A 103 14.19 -11.26 4.37
CA ILE A 103 14.79 -12.26 3.51
C ILE A 103 16.26 -12.47 3.86
N GLN A 104 16.79 -13.62 3.42
CA GLN A 104 18.21 -13.92 3.39
C GLN A 104 18.59 -14.29 1.95
N TYR A 105 19.68 -13.72 1.47
CA TYR A 105 20.22 -14.03 0.15
C TYR A 105 21.67 -14.48 0.23
N THR A 106 21.98 -15.61 -0.40
CA THR A 106 23.34 -16.18 -0.47
C THR A 106 23.81 -16.17 -1.93
N PRO A 107 24.68 -15.22 -2.32
CA PRO A 107 25.12 -15.07 -3.72
C PRO A 107 25.88 -16.30 -4.25
N GLN A 108 26.63 -17.01 -3.40
CA GLN A 108 27.46 -18.17 -3.79
C GLN A 108 26.61 -19.34 -4.29
N THR A 109 25.51 -19.61 -3.62
CA THR A 109 24.56 -20.67 -3.96
C THR A 109 23.39 -20.15 -4.81
N ARG A 110 23.26 -18.81 -4.94
CA ARG A 110 22.10 -18.13 -5.53
C ARG A 110 20.81 -18.52 -4.83
N GLU A 111 20.86 -18.69 -3.52
CA GLU A 111 19.72 -19.09 -2.72
C GLU A 111 19.04 -17.85 -2.14
N LEU A 112 17.73 -17.77 -2.32
CA LEU A 112 16.85 -16.76 -1.69
C LEU A 112 15.97 -17.47 -0.68
N ILE A 113 16.00 -17.02 0.56
CA ILE A 113 15.15 -17.49 1.65
C ILE A 113 14.18 -16.38 2.04
N LEU A 114 12.90 -16.63 1.98
CA LEU A 114 11.89 -15.75 2.56
C LEU A 114 11.71 -16.14 4.03
N GLU A 115 12.07 -15.25 4.94
CA GLU A 115 12.08 -15.56 6.38
C GLU A 115 10.78 -15.19 7.07
N LYS A 116 10.23 -14.02 6.76
CA LYS A 116 9.06 -13.45 7.42
C LYS A 116 8.40 -12.40 6.52
N GLY A 117 7.09 -12.20 6.71
CA GLY A 117 6.36 -11.11 6.07
C GLY A 117 5.51 -11.56 4.90
N GLU A 118 5.22 -10.63 4.06
CA GLU A 118 4.33 -10.82 2.92
C GLU A 118 5.00 -10.36 1.63
N PHE A 119 4.94 -11.21 0.62
CA PHE A 119 5.60 -10.99 -0.65
C PHE A 119 4.63 -11.25 -1.80
N TYR A 120 4.61 -10.32 -2.75
CA TYR A 120 4.04 -10.54 -4.06
C TYR A 120 5.17 -10.88 -5.03
N TRP A 121 4.90 -11.73 -6.01
CA TRP A 121 5.82 -11.98 -7.11
C TRP A 121 5.09 -11.97 -8.43
N ASP A 122 5.81 -11.57 -9.47
CA ASP A 122 5.34 -11.56 -10.84
C ASP A 122 6.50 -11.87 -11.80
N LYS A 123 6.28 -12.81 -12.72
CA LYS A 123 7.26 -13.20 -13.71
C LYS A 123 7.35 -12.11 -14.78
N LYS A 124 8.51 -11.49 -14.91
CA LYS A 124 8.75 -10.45 -15.91
C LYS A 124 9.45 -10.96 -17.17
N PHE A 125 10.28 -11.98 -17.03
CA PHE A 125 11.04 -12.53 -18.16
C PHE A 125 10.80 -14.03 -18.30
N ALA A 126 11.13 -14.58 -19.49
CA ALA A 126 11.10 -16.02 -19.73
C ALA A 126 12.21 -16.70 -18.90
N ALA A 127 12.00 -16.81 -17.61
CA ALA A 127 12.90 -17.48 -16.69
C ALA A 127 12.63 -18.97 -16.65
N GLN A 128 13.65 -19.75 -16.33
CA GLN A 128 13.50 -21.12 -15.87
C GLN A 128 12.69 -21.16 -14.57
N LYS A 129 12.26 -22.35 -14.15
CA LYS A 129 11.65 -22.50 -12.82
C LYS A 129 12.67 -22.06 -11.76
N VAL A 130 12.26 -21.12 -10.91
CA VAL A 130 13.08 -20.60 -9.83
C VAL A 130 12.66 -21.29 -8.54
N GLU A 131 13.63 -21.79 -7.80
CA GLU A 131 13.43 -22.36 -6.48
C GLU A 131 13.74 -21.30 -5.43
N ILE A 132 12.84 -21.16 -4.48
CA ILE A 132 12.97 -20.26 -3.34
C ILE A 132 12.77 -21.07 -2.08
N SER A 133 13.70 -20.96 -1.16
CA SER A 133 13.59 -21.58 0.15
C SER A 133 12.74 -20.71 1.09
N LEU A 134 11.93 -21.34 1.93
CA LEU A 134 11.26 -20.69 3.02
C LEU A 134 11.97 -20.98 4.33
N PHE A 135 11.88 -20.07 5.29
CA PHE A 135 12.61 -20.10 6.58
C PHE A 135 12.53 -21.44 7.35
N LYS A 136 11.49 -22.21 7.18
CA LYS A 136 11.43 -23.57 7.76
C LYS A 136 12.16 -24.52 6.83
N ALA A 137 13.28 -25.07 7.29
CA ALA A 137 14.09 -26.05 6.56
C ALA A 137 13.24 -27.12 5.89
N GLY A 138 13.46 -27.34 4.59
CA GLY A 138 12.72 -28.32 3.78
C GLY A 138 11.51 -27.79 3.03
N ASN A 139 11.10 -26.55 3.25
CA ASN A 139 10.01 -25.95 2.47
C ASN A 139 10.59 -25.25 1.25
N ILE A 140 10.32 -25.79 0.07
CA ILE A 140 10.83 -25.27 -1.22
C ILE A 140 9.65 -24.82 -2.07
N PHE A 141 9.79 -23.64 -2.61
CA PHE A 141 8.82 -22.99 -3.45
C PHE A 141 9.35 -22.92 -4.88
N ARG A 142 8.63 -23.52 -5.83
CA ARG A 142 9.02 -23.51 -7.24
C ARG A 142 8.10 -22.58 -8.00
N LEU A 143 8.58 -21.36 -8.24
CA LEU A 143 7.82 -20.32 -8.91
C LEU A 143 7.73 -20.57 -10.42
N SER A 144 6.54 -20.46 -10.97
CA SER A 144 6.33 -20.51 -12.41
C SER A 144 5.51 -19.35 -12.96
N SER A 145 4.97 -18.48 -12.08
CA SER A 145 3.94 -17.51 -12.44
C SER A 145 3.87 -16.35 -11.44
N SER A 146 2.71 -15.77 -11.25
CA SER A 146 2.49 -14.70 -10.28
C SER A 146 1.69 -15.19 -9.07
N GLY A 147 1.91 -14.54 -7.94
CA GLY A 147 1.20 -14.87 -6.72
C GLY A 147 1.57 -14.00 -5.54
N ARG A 148 1.15 -14.47 -4.37
CA ARG A 148 1.40 -13.82 -3.08
C ARG A 148 1.67 -14.91 -2.04
N ILE A 149 2.58 -14.65 -1.14
CA ILE A 149 2.84 -15.49 0.03
C ILE A 149 2.87 -14.63 1.28
N ARG A 150 2.25 -15.13 2.34
CA ARG A 150 2.35 -14.54 3.68
C ARG A 150 2.95 -15.58 4.61
N LEU A 151 4.04 -15.20 5.26
CA LEU A 151 4.75 -16.02 6.24
C LEU A 151 4.42 -15.51 7.64
N GLY A 152 3.56 -16.23 8.32
CA GLY A 152 3.25 -16.03 9.72
C GLY A 152 4.17 -16.88 10.63
N THR A 153 4.05 -16.72 11.94
CA THR A 153 4.88 -17.45 12.92
C THR A 153 4.73 -18.96 12.79
N ASN A 154 3.52 -19.46 12.55
CA ASN A 154 3.20 -20.89 12.44
C ASN A 154 2.36 -21.24 11.21
N SER A 155 2.28 -20.34 10.24
CA SER A 155 1.44 -20.55 9.06
C SER A 155 2.12 -19.98 7.83
N ILE A 156 1.85 -20.60 6.70
CA ILE A 156 2.17 -20.12 5.37
C ILE A 156 0.83 -20.03 4.63
N GLU A 157 0.53 -18.86 4.14
CA GLU A 157 -0.61 -18.62 3.27
C GLU A 157 -0.10 -18.31 1.87
N ILE A 158 -0.65 -18.98 0.86
CA ILE A 158 -0.20 -18.91 -0.52
C ILE A 158 -1.39 -18.62 -1.42
N TRP A 159 -1.27 -17.61 -2.26
CA TRP A 159 -2.20 -17.30 -3.34
C TRP A 159 -1.46 -17.50 -4.67
N ASN A 160 -1.88 -18.48 -5.45
CA ASN A 160 -1.40 -18.66 -6.81
C ASN A 160 -2.35 -17.96 -7.78
N PHE A 161 -1.92 -16.84 -8.36
CA PHE A 161 -2.77 -16.03 -9.22
C PHE A 161 -2.74 -16.50 -10.67
N SER A 162 -1.61 -17.01 -11.16
CA SER A 162 -1.51 -17.51 -12.53
C SER A 162 -0.49 -18.62 -12.68
N GLY A 163 -0.75 -19.54 -13.60
CA GLY A 163 0.08 -20.69 -13.90
C GLY A 163 0.09 -21.76 -12.81
N GLN A 164 1.05 -22.68 -12.90
CA GLN A 164 1.22 -23.75 -11.93
C GLN A 164 2.33 -23.43 -10.93
N LEU A 165 2.08 -23.69 -9.66
CA LEU A 165 3.03 -23.51 -8.57
C LEU A 165 3.20 -24.83 -7.83
N ASP A 166 4.44 -25.28 -7.65
CA ASP A 166 4.78 -26.44 -6.84
C ASP A 166 5.36 -25.97 -5.51
N PHE A 167 4.84 -26.50 -4.42
CA PHE A 167 5.23 -26.14 -3.06
C PHE A 167 5.46 -27.41 -2.23
N ASP A 168 6.65 -27.58 -1.71
CA ASP A 168 7.00 -28.64 -0.77
C ASP A 168 6.87 -28.11 0.65
N TYR A 169 6.00 -28.74 1.42
CA TYR A 169 5.75 -28.37 2.81
C TYR A 169 5.74 -29.62 3.67
N ASP A 170 6.67 -29.68 4.61
CA ASP A 170 6.85 -30.79 5.55
C ASP A 170 6.94 -32.15 4.83
N GLY A 171 7.72 -32.18 3.74
CA GLY A 171 7.94 -33.36 2.90
C GLY A 171 6.74 -33.76 2.02
N LYS A 172 5.71 -32.94 1.98
CA LYS A 172 4.53 -33.15 1.13
C LYS A 172 4.50 -32.14 -0.01
N LEU A 173 4.50 -32.63 -1.25
CA LEU A 173 4.39 -31.80 -2.43
C LEU A 173 2.93 -31.39 -2.68
N PHE A 174 2.68 -30.10 -2.68
CA PHE A 174 1.43 -29.49 -3.14
C PHE A 174 1.64 -28.92 -4.53
N ARG A 175 0.74 -29.21 -5.43
CA ARG A 175 0.67 -28.63 -6.75
C ARG A 175 -0.57 -27.77 -6.86
N MET A 176 -0.35 -26.46 -6.91
CA MET A 176 -1.43 -25.48 -7.02
C MET A 176 -1.61 -25.09 -8.48
N GLN A 177 -2.85 -25.10 -8.92
CA GLN A 177 -3.25 -24.55 -10.21
C GLN A 177 -3.47 -23.04 -10.10
N GLU A 178 -3.71 -22.42 -11.25
CA GLU A 178 -4.12 -21.01 -11.31
C GLU A 178 -5.37 -20.75 -10.47
N LEU A 179 -5.44 -19.57 -9.85
CA LEU A 179 -6.53 -19.13 -8.98
C LEU A 179 -6.81 -20.09 -7.82
N GLN A 180 -5.74 -20.51 -7.14
CA GLN A 180 -5.86 -21.30 -5.92
C GLN A 180 -5.19 -20.63 -4.72
N TYR A 181 -5.76 -20.89 -3.55
CA TYR A 181 -5.28 -20.46 -2.24
C TYR A 181 -5.01 -21.67 -1.34
N LEU A 182 -3.91 -21.64 -0.63
CA LEU A 182 -3.51 -22.64 0.35
C LEU A 182 -3.17 -21.97 1.69
N ASP A 183 -3.68 -22.54 2.78
CA ASP A 183 -3.36 -22.12 4.15
C ASP A 183 -2.85 -23.32 4.93
N THR A 184 -1.62 -23.26 5.42
CA THR A 184 -0.98 -24.37 6.13
C THR A 184 -1.33 -24.45 7.62
N ARG A 185 -2.08 -23.48 8.18
CA ARG A 185 -2.56 -23.54 9.59
C ARG A 185 -3.27 -24.83 9.94
N TYR A 186 -3.88 -25.44 8.95
CA TYR A 186 -4.57 -26.72 9.10
C TYR A 186 -3.66 -27.93 8.81
N GLY A 187 -2.33 -27.77 8.89
CA GLY A 187 -1.35 -28.84 8.66
C GLY A 187 -1.37 -29.38 7.23
N GLY A 188 -1.76 -28.54 6.24
CA GLY A 188 -1.88 -28.97 4.84
C GLY A 188 -2.91 -30.08 4.61
N LYS A 189 -3.85 -30.28 5.53
CA LYS A 189 -4.91 -31.31 5.42
C LYS A 189 -6.02 -30.89 4.48
N LEU A 190 -6.23 -29.56 4.31
CA LEU A 190 -7.24 -29.06 3.40
C LEU A 190 -6.64 -28.91 1.99
N PRO A 191 -7.40 -29.29 0.95
CA PRO A 191 -6.99 -29.03 -0.42
C PRO A 191 -6.96 -27.52 -0.69
N PRO A 192 -6.18 -27.07 -1.69
CA PRO A 192 -6.21 -25.67 -2.10
C PRO A 192 -7.63 -25.22 -2.45
N ALA A 193 -8.03 -24.06 -1.96
CA ALA A 193 -9.32 -23.45 -2.25
C ALA A 193 -9.26 -22.64 -3.54
N SER A 194 -10.38 -22.58 -4.28
CA SER A 194 -10.47 -21.72 -5.46
C SER A 194 -10.54 -20.24 -5.07
N LEU A 195 -9.84 -19.40 -5.83
CA LEU A 195 -9.89 -17.94 -5.78
C LEU A 195 -10.82 -17.39 -6.85
N PHE A 196 -11.36 -16.22 -6.62
CA PHE A 196 -11.96 -15.42 -7.68
C PHE A 196 -10.87 -14.86 -8.62
N PRO A 197 -11.17 -14.64 -9.91
CA PRO A 197 -10.29 -13.89 -10.79
C PRO A 197 -10.24 -12.41 -10.38
N ALA A 198 -9.21 -11.71 -10.84
CA ALA A 198 -9.08 -10.27 -10.64
C ALA A 198 -10.22 -9.50 -11.31
N PRO A 199 -10.87 -8.54 -10.62
CA PRO A 199 -11.93 -7.76 -11.21
C PRO A 199 -11.36 -6.75 -12.22
N PRO A 200 -11.80 -6.77 -13.50
CA PRO A 200 -11.34 -5.78 -14.48
C PRO A 200 -11.85 -4.39 -14.14
N PHE A 201 -11.00 -3.37 -14.23
CA PHE A 201 -11.36 -1.97 -14.02
C PHE A 201 -12.32 -1.43 -15.10
N VAL A 202 -13.15 -0.48 -14.69
CA VAL A 202 -13.99 0.32 -15.58
C VAL A 202 -13.72 1.80 -15.37
N SER A 203 -13.63 2.27 -14.10
CA SER A 203 -13.37 3.67 -13.75
C SER A 203 -12.75 3.73 -12.34
N PRO A 204 -11.83 4.67 -12.09
CA PRO A 204 -11.09 5.45 -13.10
C PRO A 204 -10.30 4.52 -14.03
N GLU A 205 -10.02 4.96 -15.26
CA GLU A 205 -9.16 4.16 -16.16
C GLU A 205 -7.81 3.88 -15.51
N ALA A 206 -7.28 2.69 -15.74
CA ALA A 206 -6.15 2.15 -14.96
C ALA A 206 -4.88 3.02 -15.01
N GLU A 207 -4.78 3.96 -15.95
CA GLU A 207 -3.51 4.60 -16.23
C GLU A 207 -3.29 5.94 -15.58
N THR A 208 -4.22 6.85 -15.47
CA THR A 208 -3.97 8.10 -14.72
C THR A 208 -5.13 9.08 -14.84
N ILE A 209 -5.68 9.51 -13.73
CA ILE A 209 -6.60 10.64 -13.70
C ILE A 209 -5.88 11.82 -13.07
N ALA A 210 -5.81 12.94 -13.79
CA ALA A 210 -5.41 14.21 -13.24
C ALA A 210 -6.65 14.93 -12.72
N LEU A 211 -6.76 15.16 -11.41
CA LEU A 211 -7.80 15.99 -10.84
C LEU A 211 -7.45 17.46 -11.07
N ALA A 212 -8.18 18.11 -11.93
CA ALA A 212 -7.89 19.49 -12.33
C ALA A 212 -8.59 20.56 -11.47
N MET A 213 -9.64 20.22 -10.69
CA MET A 213 -10.46 21.22 -10.00
C MET A 213 -10.82 20.83 -8.57
N ALA A 214 -10.87 21.85 -7.70
CA ALA A 214 -11.13 21.72 -6.26
C ALA A 214 -12.52 21.16 -5.89
N ASN A 215 -13.45 21.10 -6.82
CA ASN A 215 -14.82 20.63 -6.58
C ASN A 215 -15.05 19.16 -6.96
N ASP A 216 -14.05 18.50 -7.57
CA ASP A 216 -14.14 17.12 -8.05
C ASP A 216 -13.28 16.17 -7.21
N THR A 217 -13.45 16.22 -5.90
CA THR A 217 -12.75 15.29 -4.99
C THR A 217 -13.48 13.95 -4.86
N ILE A 218 -14.70 13.86 -5.35
CA ILE A 218 -15.49 12.61 -5.34
C ILE A 218 -15.17 11.79 -6.58
N ILE A 219 -14.51 10.66 -6.37
CA ILE A 219 -14.15 9.73 -7.44
C ILE A 219 -15.05 8.51 -7.39
N GLN A 220 -15.59 8.15 -8.55
CA GLN A 220 -16.29 6.90 -8.73
C GLN A 220 -15.31 5.80 -9.12
N PHE A 221 -15.11 4.85 -8.22
CA PHE A 221 -14.43 3.61 -8.51
C PHE A 221 -15.43 2.58 -8.98
N LYS A 222 -15.18 1.97 -10.14
CA LYS A 222 -16.05 0.98 -10.76
C LYS A 222 -15.24 -0.11 -11.43
N TRP A 223 -15.70 -1.34 -11.31
CA TRP A 223 -15.08 -2.53 -11.92
C TRP A 223 -16.14 -3.46 -12.50
N LYS A 224 -15.74 -4.42 -13.31
CA LYS A 224 -16.66 -5.44 -13.82
C LYS A 224 -16.95 -6.47 -12.73
N ASN A 225 -18.18 -6.95 -12.71
CA ASN A 225 -18.56 -8.03 -11.80
C ASN A 225 -17.74 -9.29 -12.10
N VAL A 226 -17.29 -9.93 -11.04
CA VAL A 226 -16.69 -11.27 -11.07
C VAL A 226 -17.77 -12.27 -10.72
N GLN A 227 -17.90 -13.32 -11.52
CA GLN A 227 -18.92 -14.35 -11.31
C GLN A 227 -18.77 -14.98 -9.92
N GLY A 228 -19.85 -14.99 -9.16
CA GLY A 228 -19.89 -15.53 -7.81
C GLY A 228 -19.42 -14.57 -6.70
N ALA A 229 -18.69 -13.51 -7.01
CA ALA A 229 -18.28 -12.51 -6.04
C ALA A 229 -19.39 -11.49 -5.79
N ARG A 230 -19.66 -11.19 -4.54
CA ARG A 230 -20.60 -10.14 -4.11
C ARG A 230 -19.89 -8.98 -3.43
N ASN A 231 -18.76 -9.26 -2.81
CA ASN A 231 -17.98 -8.27 -2.09
C ASN A 231 -16.61 -8.09 -2.75
N TYR A 232 -16.09 -6.89 -2.64
CA TYR A 232 -14.80 -6.48 -3.16
C TYR A 232 -14.07 -5.69 -2.11
N LEU A 233 -12.77 -5.77 -2.11
CA LEU A 233 -11.89 -5.03 -1.23
C LEU A 233 -11.16 -3.98 -2.05
N LEU A 234 -11.51 -2.70 -1.83
CA LEU A 234 -10.82 -1.55 -2.41
C LEU A 234 -9.75 -1.10 -1.42
N LYS A 235 -8.52 -0.95 -1.92
CA LYS A 235 -7.38 -0.46 -1.16
C LYS A 235 -6.77 0.74 -1.86
N ILE A 236 -6.34 1.74 -1.07
CA ILE A 236 -5.67 2.96 -1.55
C ILE A 236 -4.36 3.12 -0.78
N TYR A 237 -3.30 3.48 -1.49
CA TYR A 237 -1.94 3.64 -1.00
C TYR A 237 -1.33 4.95 -1.49
N PRO A 238 -0.34 5.52 -0.78
CA PRO A 238 0.39 6.70 -1.24
C PRO A 238 1.48 6.37 -2.26
N SER A 239 1.83 5.10 -2.42
CA SER A 239 2.89 4.66 -3.33
C SER A 239 2.54 3.33 -4.01
N ALA A 240 3.20 3.05 -5.14
CA ALA A 240 3.09 1.78 -5.84
C ALA A 240 3.64 0.59 -5.04
N LEU A 241 4.44 0.85 -4.01
CA LEU A 241 5.06 -0.18 -3.16
C LEU A 241 4.11 -0.78 -2.12
N ARG A 242 2.89 -0.24 -1.97
CA ARG A 242 1.91 -0.67 -0.95
C ARG A 242 2.43 -0.53 0.49
N ASP A 243 3.33 0.43 0.73
CA ASP A 243 4.06 0.62 1.99
C ASP A 243 3.18 1.20 3.12
N ASN A 244 2.16 1.96 2.79
CA ASN A 244 1.26 2.56 3.75
C ASN A 244 -0.19 2.47 3.25
N LEU A 245 -1.00 1.64 3.88
CA LEU A 245 -2.40 1.48 3.52
C LEU A 245 -3.21 2.66 4.05
N LEU A 246 -3.61 3.57 3.16
CA LEU A 246 -4.43 4.74 3.51
C LEU A 246 -5.90 4.37 3.72
N LEU A 247 -6.42 3.49 2.87
CA LEU A 247 -7.80 3.02 2.95
C LEU A 247 -7.90 1.55 2.59
N SER A 248 -8.66 0.80 3.40
CA SER A 248 -9.14 -0.54 3.08
C SER A 248 -10.65 -0.59 3.30
N LYS A 249 -11.42 -0.80 2.22
CA LYS A 249 -12.87 -0.75 2.28
C LYS A 249 -13.51 -1.94 1.58
N VAL A 250 -14.32 -2.68 2.33
CA VAL A 250 -15.19 -3.71 1.74
C VAL A 250 -16.38 -3.03 1.07
N VAL A 251 -16.59 -3.34 -0.19
CA VAL A 251 -17.67 -2.79 -1.03
C VAL A 251 -18.56 -3.92 -1.50
N THR A 252 -19.86 -3.83 -1.23
CA THR A 252 -20.85 -4.73 -1.80
C THR A 252 -21.28 -4.20 -3.17
N GLY A 253 -21.16 -5.03 -4.20
CA GLY A 253 -21.38 -4.61 -5.58
C GLY A 253 -20.10 -4.12 -6.26
N ASN A 254 -20.23 -3.52 -7.43
CA ASN A 254 -19.12 -3.28 -8.36
C ASN A 254 -18.76 -1.80 -8.53
N SER A 255 -19.17 -0.95 -7.59
CA SER A 255 -18.80 0.46 -7.60
C SER A 255 -18.91 1.10 -6.23
N VAL A 256 -18.12 2.16 -6.02
CA VAL A 256 -18.19 3.00 -4.84
C VAL A 256 -17.76 4.43 -5.20
N MET A 257 -18.40 5.40 -4.58
CA MET A 257 -17.95 6.79 -4.62
C MET A 257 -17.15 7.07 -3.35
N LEU A 258 -15.98 7.66 -3.50
CA LEU A 258 -15.13 8.08 -2.41
C LEU A 258 -14.73 9.54 -2.59
N ASP A 259 -14.82 10.29 -1.51
CA ASP A 259 -14.21 11.61 -1.42
C ASP A 259 -12.73 11.41 -1.07
N ILE A 260 -11.84 11.81 -1.98
CA ILE A 260 -10.39 11.71 -1.79
C ILE A 260 -9.79 12.95 -1.13
N MET A 261 -10.60 13.91 -0.68
CA MET A 261 -10.12 15.11 0.00
C MET A 261 -9.23 14.76 1.20
N SER A 262 -9.53 13.67 1.92
CA SER A 262 -8.71 13.17 3.04
C SER A 262 -7.29 12.78 2.66
N PHE A 263 -7.01 12.62 1.37
CA PHE A 263 -5.71 12.19 0.84
C PHE A 263 -5.05 13.25 -0.04
N ILE A 264 -5.56 14.49 -0.02
CA ILE A 264 -5.10 15.56 -0.92
C ILE A 264 -3.64 15.98 -0.68
N GLU A 265 -3.09 15.61 0.48
CA GLU A 265 -1.67 15.81 0.80
C GLU A 265 -0.72 14.97 -0.06
N PHE A 266 -1.24 13.90 -0.68
CA PHE A 266 -0.47 13.05 -1.57
C PHE A 266 -0.59 13.54 -3.02
N ASN A 267 0.53 13.65 -3.72
CA ASN A 267 0.53 14.03 -5.14
C ASN A 267 -0.04 12.92 -6.04
N GLU A 268 0.11 11.68 -5.61
CA GLU A 268 -0.38 10.49 -6.29
C GLU A 268 -1.00 9.52 -5.28
N LEU A 269 -2.10 8.91 -5.68
CA LEU A 269 -2.73 7.81 -4.95
C LEU A 269 -2.73 6.58 -5.83
N TYR A 270 -2.35 5.47 -5.26
CA TYR A 270 -2.34 4.17 -5.92
C TYR A 270 -3.49 3.35 -5.36
N TRP A 271 -4.25 2.71 -6.22
CA TRP A 271 -5.42 1.95 -5.80
C TRP A 271 -5.52 0.61 -6.50
N GLU A 272 -6.09 -0.34 -5.81
CA GLU A 272 -6.37 -1.67 -6.34
C GLU A 272 -7.70 -2.19 -5.79
N VAL A 273 -8.31 -3.12 -6.51
CA VAL A 273 -9.51 -3.81 -6.07
C VAL A 273 -9.33 -5.31 -6.27
N ALA A 274 -9.77 -6.08 -5.29
CA ALA A 274 -9.81 -7.53 -5.34
C ALA A 274 -11.23 -8.02 -5.05
N ALA A 275 -11.65 -9.12 -5.65
CA ALA A 275 -12.86 -9.81 -5.20
C ALA A 275 -12.58 -10.43 -3.83
N PHE A 276 -13.54 -10.36 -2.92
CA PHE A 276 -13.34 -10.70 -1.51
C PHE A 276 -14.40 -11.69 -1.01
N ASP A 277 -13.93 -12.76 -0.39
CA ASP A 277 -14.78 -13.69 0.34
C ASP A 277 -14.73 -13.36 1.84
N PRO A 278 -15.76 -12.70 2.40
CA PRO A 278 -15.75 -12.28 3.79
C PRO A 278 -15.85 -13.45 4.77
N ALA A 279 -16.41 -14.60 4.35
CA ALA A 279 -16.55 -15.77 5.21
C ALA A 279 -15.20 -16.45 5.46
N ARG A 280 -14.33 -16.44 4.44
CA ARG A 280 -12.99 -17.03 4.49
C ARG A 280 -11.89 -16.01 4.73
N GLN A 281 -12.19 -14.70 4.61
CA GLN A 281 -11.22 -13.62 4.64
C GLN A 281 -10.15 -13.76 3.52
N ILE A 282 -10.57 -14.23 2.35
CA ILE A 282 -9.69 -14.48 1.21
C ILE A 282 -9.95 -13.46 0.12
N GLU A 283 -8.86 -12.86 -0.36
CA GLU A 283 -8.84 -11.93 -1.50
C GLU A 283 -8.46 -12.68 -2.79
N SER A 284 -9.04 -12.28 -3.92
CA SER A 284 -8.57 -12.69 -5.25
C SER A 284 -7.20 -12.06 -5.58
N ALA A 285 -6.66 -12.37 -6.75
CA ALA A 285 -5.67 -11.49 -7.36
C ALA A 285 -6.22 -10.06 -7.41
N PRO A 286 -5.43 -9.04 -7.01
CA PRO A 286 -5.84 -7.66 -7.21
C PRO A 286 -5.88 -7.36 -8.71
N ALA A 287 -6.75 -6.45 -9.10
CA ALA A 287 -6.68 -5.85 -10.41
C ALA A 287 -5.35 -5.10 -10.59
N LYS A 288 -4.97 -4.79 -11.84
CA LYS A 288 -3.80 -3.95 -12.10
C LYS A 288 -3.95 -2.66 -11.29
N MET A 289 -2.88 -2.24 -10.62
CA MET A 289 -2.89 -1.03 -9.81
C MET A 289 -3.17 0.19 -10.69
N GLY A 290 -4.16 0.99 -10.29
CA GLY A 290 -4.48 2.27 -10.90
C GLY A 290 -3.78 3.42 -10.17
N VAL A 291 -3.61 4.56 -10.84
CA VAL A 291 -3.00 5.78 -10.29
C VAL A 291 -3.95 6.96 -10.44
N ILE A 292 -4.11 7.73 -9.38
CA ILE A 292 -4.82 9.00 -9.37
C ILE A 292 -3.79 10.09 -9.06
N ARG A 293 -3.58 11.02 -9.99
CA ARG A 293 -2.72 12.18 -9.77
C ARG A 293 -3.52 13.35 -9.27
N ILE A 294 -3.10 13.92 -8.15
CA ILE A 294 -3.73 15.08 -7.54
C ILE A 294 -3.02 16.34 -8.04
N SER A 295 -3.76 17.24 -8.68
CA SER A 295 -3.18 18.46 -9.23
C SER A 295 -2.62 19.37 -8.14
N SER A 296 -1.37 19.79 -8.28
CA SER A 296 -0.72 20.73 -7.36
C SER A 296 -1.42 22.12 -7.29
N SER A 297 -2.33 22.44 -8.22
CA SER A 297 -3.13 23.65 -8.16
C SER A 297 -4.12 23.65 -7.01
N LEU A 298 -4.55 22.48 -6.53
CA LEU A 298 -5.37 22.32 -5.33
C LEU A 298 -4.57 22.64 -4.07
N LEU A 299 -3.33 22.18 -4.01
CA LEU A 299 -2.40 22.45 -2.91
C LEU A 299 -2.09 23.94 -2.76
N LYS A 300 -1.94 24.65 -3.89
CA LYS A 300 -1.62 26.11 -3.91
C LYS A 300 -2.80 26.99 -3.48
N LYS A 301 -4.04 26.52 -3.52
CA LYS A 301 -5.24 27.29 -3.15
C LYS A 301 -5.60 27.25 -1.66
N GLY A 302 -4.73 26.68 -0.81
CA GLY A 302 -5.02 26.54 0.62
C GLY A 302 -6.16 25.58 0.96
N LEU A 303 -6.48 24.67 0.02
CA LEU A 303 -7.50 23.62 0.18
C LEU A 303 -6.94 22.36 0.84
N LEU A 304 -5.72 22.44 1.39
CA LEU A 304 -5.22 21.37 2.26
C LEU A 304 -6.21 21.19 3.42
N PRO A 305 -6.57 19.95 3.75
CA PRO A 305 -7.30 19.69 4.97
C PRO A 305 -6.54 20.37 6.12
N GLN A 306 -7.22 21.27 6.80
CA GLN A 306 -6.68 21.89 7.99
C GLN A 306 -7.08 21.03 9.18
N PRO A 307 -6.23 20.91 10.20
CA PRO A 307 -6.66 20.35 11.46
C PRO A 307 -7.92 21.09 11.94
N PRO A 308 -8.92 20.40 12.50
CA PRO A 308 -10.17 21.04 12.90
C PRO A 308 -9.85 22.14 13.94
N PRO A 309 -10.35 23.38 13.76
CA PRO A 309 -10.09 24.44 14.72
C PRO A 309 -10.72 24.09 16.06
N ILE A 310 -10.08 24.50 17.15
CA ILE A 310 -10.65 24.42 18.50
C ILE A 310 -10.75 25.84 19.04
N GLU A 311 -11.97 26.33 19.18
CA GLU A 311 -12.24 27.64 19.79
C GLU A 311 -12.93 27.45 21.12
N VAL A 312 -12.34 27.97 22.18
CA VAL A 312 -12.95 28.02 23.52
C VAL A 312 -13.50 29.42 23.74
N SER A 313 -14.81 29.55 23.64
CA SER A 313 -15.51 30.82 23.74
C SER A 313 -15.68 31.28 25.22
N SER A 314 -15.81 30.32 26.14
CA SER A 314 -15.85 30.63 27.56
C SER A 314 -15.38 29.48 28.45
N LEU A 315 -14.72 29.86 29.56
CA LEU A 315 -14.37 28.99 30.68
C LEU A 315 -14.88 29.66 31.94
N SER A 316 -15.88 29.09 32.60
CA SER A 316 -16.46 29.61 33.81
C SER A 316 -16.24 28.65 34.97
N VAL A 317 -15.58 29.10 36.01
CA VAL A 317 -15.30 28.32 37.21
C VAL A 317 -16.33 28.67 38.28
N SER A 318 -16.95 27.65 38.86
CA SER A 318 -17.87 27.78 40.01
C SER A 318 -17.54 26.68 41.02
N GLY A 319 -16.90 27.05 42.11
CA GLY A 319 -16.35 26.08 43.07
C GLY A 319 -15.39 25.10 42.37
N ASN A 320 -15.67 23.83 42.49
CA ASN A 320 -14.87 22.77 41.89
C ASN A 320 -15.30 22.40 40.46
N MET A 321 -16.27 23.10 39.88
CA MET A 321 -16.76 22.83 38.51
C MET A 321 -16.27 23.86 37.52
N VAL A 322 -15.97 23.40 36.32
CA VAL A 322 -15.61 24.25 35.18
C VAL A 322 -16.61 24.00 34.06
N LEU A 323 -17.37 25.02 33.72
CA LEU A 323 -18.23 25.01 32.53
C LEU A 323 -17.45 25.55 31.33
N ILE A 324 -17.40 24.76 30.29
CA ILE A 324 -16.64 25.03 29.05
C ILE A 324 -17.63 25.18 27.93
N LYS A 325 -17.51 26.26 27.15
CA LYS A 325 -18.23 26.42 25.87
C LYS A 325 -17.24 26.71 24.78
N GLY A 326 -17.49 26.13 23.60
CA GLY A 326 -16.62 26.33 22.47
C GLY A 326 -17.20 25.77 21.18
N SER A 327 -16.36 25.72 20.15
CA SER A 327 -16.71 25.18 18.85
C SER A 327 -15.51 24.47 18.20
N SER A 328 -15.83 23.56 17.28
CA SER A 328 -14.90 22.91 16.37
C SER A 328 -15.60 22.63 15.05
N ASP A 329 -14.94 21.95 14.13
CA ASP A 329 -15.59 21.44 12.92
C ASP A 329 -16.72 20.47 13.31
N PRO A 330 -17.96 20.64 12.81
CA PRO A 330 -19.10 19.79 13.17
C PRO A 330 -18.88 18.30 12.85
N HIS A 331 -17.97 17.99 11.95
CA HIS A 331 -17.61 16.59 11.59
C HIS A 331 -16.41 16.03 12.39
N ALA A 332 -15.79 16.85 13.24
CA ALA A 332 -14.66 16.40 14.05
C ALA A 332 -15.12 15.56 15.25
N GLN A 333 -14.28 14.61 15.65
CA GLN A 333 -14.40 13.93 16.93
C GLN A 333 -13.70 14.75 18.00
N MET A 334 -14.50 15.30 18.94
CA MET A 334 -14.00 16.16 20.00
C MET A 334 -13.84 15.39 21.31
N SER A 335 -12.74 15.64 22.02
CA SER A 335 -12.57 15.18 23.41
C SER A 335 -11.95 16.28 24.27
N ILE A 336 -12.29 16.27 25.57
CA ILE A 336 -11.73 17.16 26.60
C ILE A 336 -11.23 16.28 27.75
N ASP A 337 -9.94 16.37 28.08
CA ASP A 337 -9.23 15.49 29.01
C ASP A 337 -9.48 13.98 28.75
N GLY A 338 -9.54 13.61 27.45
CA GLY A 338 -9.79 12.25 27.01
C GLY A 338 -11.27 11.82 27.04
N VAL A 339 -12.19 12.66 27.53
CA VAL A 339 -13.62 12.39 27.53
C VAL A 339 -14.24 12.89 26.22
N ALA A 340 -14.93 12.03 25.50
CA ALA A 340 -15.61 12.41 24.26
C ALA A 340 -16.72 13.44 24.51
N VAL A 341 -16.75 14.48 23.69
CA VAL A 341 -17.72 15.58 23.76
C VAL A 341 -18.50 15.65 22.46
N LYS A 342 -19.82 15.69 22.56
CA LYS A 342 -20.71 15.78 21.40
C LYS A 342 -20.74 17.22 20.87
N LEU A 343 -20.52 17.38 19.57
CA LEU A 343 -20.74 18.62 18.85
C LEU A 343 -22.18 18.65 18.31
N ASP A 344 -22.77 19.83 18.24
CA ASP A 344 -24.04 20.06 17.54
C ASP A 344 -23.83 20.22 16.02
N SER A 345 -24.89 20.46 15.26
CA SER A 345 -24.84 20.64 13.81
C SER A 345 -24.03 21.86 13.34
N GLU A 346 -23.76 22.82 14.26
CA GLU A 346 -22.94 24.01 14.01
C GLU A 346 -21.50 23.83 14.56
N GLY A 347 -21.18 22.65 15.08
CA GLY A 347 -19.88 22.36 15.70
C GLY A 347 -19.70 22.92 17.11
N LYS A 348 -20.75 23.41 17.76
CA LYS A 348 -20.69 23.97 19.13
C LYS A 348 -20.77 22.86 20.16
N PHE A 349 -20.11 23.08 21.29
CA PHE A 349 -20.20 22.19 22.45
C PHE A 349 -20.31 22.93 23.75
N ILE A 350 -20.92 22.25 24.73
CA ILE A 350 -20.94 22.64 26.15
C ILE A 350 -20.53 21.43 26.95
N HIS A 351 -19.54 21.57 27.81
CA HIS A 351 -19.03 20.50 28.65
C HIS A 351 -18.73 20.98 30.05
N THR A 352 -18.95 20.14 31.07
CA THR A 352 -18.65 20.46 32.45
C THR A 352 -17.68 19.44 33.01
N ILE A 353 -16.62 19.93 33.66
CA ILE A 353 -15.63 19.13 34.36
C ILE A 353 -15.69 19.43 35.83
N SER A 354 -15.61 18.41 36.70
CA SER A 354 -15.48 18.59 38.15
C SER A 354 -14.10 18.10 38.60
N TYR A 355 -13.43 18.96 39.38
CA TYR A 355 -12.12 18.65 39.96
C TYR A 355 -12.22 18.34 41.45
N ARG A 356 -11.48 17.31 41.90
CA ARG A 356 -11.46 16.89 43.31
C ARG A 356 -10.49 17.71 44.17
N SER A 357 -9.64 18.51 43.54
CA SER A 357 -8.60 19.27 44.23
C SER A 357 -8.51 20.69 43.69
N ILE A 358 -8.28 21.64 44.58
CA ILE A 358 -8.01 23.05 44.27
C ILE A 358 -6.65 23.23 43.56
N GLY A 359 -6.44 24.43 43.00
CA GLY A 359 -5.20 24.83 42.35
C GLY A 359 -5.31 24.89 40.83
N VAL A 360 -4.19 25.12 40.18
CA VAL A 360 -4.12 25.25 38.73
C VAL A 360 -4.30 23.88 38.05
N LYS A 361 -5.19 23.80 37.09
CA LYS A 361 -5.49 22.64 36.30
C LYS A 361 -5.29 22.93 34.82
N ASP A 362 -4.66 22.00 34.14
CA ASP A 362 -4.57 21.98 32.67
C ASP A 362 -5.78 21.25 32.11
N ILE A 363 -6.42 21.84 31.12
CA ILE A 363 -7.51 21.22 30.36
C ILE A 363 -7.00 21.01 28.94
N ILE A 364 -7.02 19.76 28.47
CA ILE A 364 -6.55 19.38 27.14
C ILE A 364 -7.76 19.12 26.23
N PHE A 365 -7.87 19.93 25.20
CA PHE A 365 -8.86 19.79 24.14
C PHE A 365 -8.19 19.09 22.96
N ARG A 366 -8.86 18.10 22.40
CA ARG A 366 -8.40 17.39 21.20
C ARG A 366 -9.55 17.28 20.22
N ALA A 367 -9.35 17.72 18.99
CA ALA A 367 -10.29 17.54 17.89
C ALA A 367 -9.61 16.80 16.76
N VAL A 368 -10.27 15.75 16.25
CA VAL A 368 -9.76 14.88 15.18
C VAL A 368 -10.75 14.94 14.02
N ALA A 369 -10.27 15.39 12.86
CA ALA A 369 -11.05 15.38 11.62
C ALA A 369 -11.28 13.94 11.11
N PRO A 370 -12.29 13.70 10.25
CA PRO A 370 -12.45 12.42 9.56
C PRO A 370 -11.21 12.01 8.73
N SER A 371 -10.39 12.98 8.32
CA SER A 371 -9.11 12.79 7.64
C SER A 371 -7.98 12.25 8.55
N GLY A 372 -8.20 12.21 9.87
CA GLY A 372 -7.18 11.87 10.85
C GLY A 372 -6.30 13.04 11.30
N LEU A 373 -6.42 14.22 10.69
CA LEU A 373 -5.73 15.42 11.16
C LEU A 373 -6.28 15.85 12.53
N GLU A 374 -5.38 16.24 13.42
CA GLU A 374 -5.77 16.62 14.77
C GLU A 374 -5.27 17.98 15.19
N SER A 375 -6.08 18.66 16.01
CA SER A 375 -5.68 19.83 16.81
C SER A 375 -5.68 19.49 18.27
N ILE A 376 -4.69 20.02 18.98
CA ILE A 376 -4.61 19.97 20.44
C ILE A 376 -4.49 21.39 20.96
N LEU A 377 -5.39 21.76 21.86
CA LEU A 377 -5.38 23.05 22.57
C LEU A 377 -5.29 22.78 24.07
N LYS A 378 -4.35 23.46 24.74
CA LYS A 378 -4.20 23.43 26.20
C LYS A 378 -4.63 24.75 26.79
N LYS A 379 -5.50 24.71 27.80
CA LYS A 379 -5.92 25.88 28.61
C LYS A 379 -5.69 25.60 30.07
N GLN A 380 -5.42 26.66 30.85
CA GLN A 380 -5.29 26.57 32.30
C GLN A 380 -6.45 27.25 32.98
N VAL A 381 -6.92 26.63 34.05
CA VAL A 381 -7.93 27.21 34.97
C VAL A 381 -7.45 27.07 36.40
N THR A 382 -7.85 28.00 37.24
CA THR A 382 -7.58 27.92 38.69
C THR A 382 -8.87 27.58 39.42
N ILE A 383 -8.85 26.50 40.18
CA ILE A 383 -9.95 26.01 41.02
C ILE A 383 -9.74 26.54 42.43
N PHE A 384 -10.74 27.20 42.98
CA PHE A 384 -10.71 27.77 44.28
C PHE A 384 -11.63 26.96 45.22
N ASP A 385 -11.35 27.03 46.53
CA ASP A 385 -12.29 26.59 47.55
C ASP A 385 -13.37 27.70 47.72
N GLU A 386 -14.64 27.31 47.85
CA GLU A 386 -15.74 28.25 48.13
C GLU A 386 -15.75 28.66 49.57
#